data_7a72f3a37fd1e2bb526ed5e403c2371e
#
_entry.id   7a72f3a37fd1e2bb526ed5e403c2371e
#
_cell.length_a   1.000
_cell.length_b   1.000
_cell.length_c   1.000
_cell.angle_alpha   90.00
_cell.angle_beta   90.00
_cell.angle_gamma   90.00
#
_symmetry.space_group_name_H-M   'P 1'
#
loop_
_entity.id
_entity.type
_entity.pdbx_description
1 polymer ?
#
loop_
_entity_poly.entity_id
_entity_poly.type
_entity_poly.pdbx_seq_one_letter_code
_entity_poly.pdbx_strand_id
1 'polypeptide(L)'
;MANDLKNFRPVSDLPFVSKILEKVVLTQLQKHLSENDLLEIRQSAYRKNHSTETALLSVVGGLLRNADDRLVSVLALLDLSAAFDTLDHPILLQRLETTFGISGTVLHWFVSYLEGC
;
A
#
# COMPACT_ATOMS: atom_id res chain seq x y z
N MET A 1 18.66 -30.91 -0.95
CA MET A 1 17.52 -30.04 -0.63
C MET A 1 17.64 -28.79 -1.51
N ALA A 2 16.84 -28.70 -2.55
CA ALA A 2 16.82 -27.51 -3.40
C ALA A 2 16.19 -26.37 -2.61
N ASN A 3 16.97 -25.34 -2.28
CA ASN A 3 16.45 -24.11 -1.71
C ASN A 3 15.53 -23.48 -2.77
N ASP A 4 14.26 -23.56 -2.55
CA ASP A 4 13.24 -23.02 -3.44
C ASP A 4 13.30 -21.50 -3.33
N LEU A 5 13.97 -20.84 -4.28
CA LEU A 5 14.12 -19.38 -4.34
C LEU A 5 12.78 -18.62 -4.34
N LYS A 6 11.68 -19.32 -4.61
CA LYS A 6 10.33 -18.77 -4.57
C LYS A 6 9.85 -18.35 -3.17
N ASN A 7 10.50 -18.85 -2.12
CA ASN A 7 10.16 -18.53 -0.73
C ASN A 7 10.88 -17.27 -0.21
N PHE A 8 11.78 -16.69 -0.97
CA PHE A 8 12.50 -15.47 -0.59
C PHE A 8 11.83 -14.26 -1.25
N ARG A 9 11.43 -13.29 -0.43
CA ARG A 9 11.02 -11.96 -0.94
C ARG A 9 12.28 -11.20 -1.32
N PRO A 10 12.41 -10.72 -2.56
CA PRO A 10 13.53 -9.86 -2.92
C PRO A 10 13.48 -8.59 -2.06
N VAL A 11 14.57 -8.31 -1.34
CA VAL A 11 14.73 -7.05 -0.60
C VAL A 11 15.64 -6.16 -1.44
N SER A 12 15.12 -5.00 -1.82
CA SER A 12 15.89 -3.99 -2.52
C SER A 12 16.91 -3.36 -1.56
N ASP A 13 18.20 -3.53 -1.82
CA ASP A 13 19.27 -2.95 -1.00
C ASP A 13 19.61 -1.55 -1.52
N LEU A 14 18.82 -0.55 -1.08
CA LEU A 14 19.00 0.84 -1.45
C LEU A 14 20.09 1.50 -0.60
N PRO A 15 20.86 2.46 -1.17
CA PRO A 15 21.82 3.25 -0.41
C PRO A 15 21.16 3.95 0.79
N PHE A 16 21.91 4.13 1.89
CA PHE A 16 21.40 4.74 3.13
C PHE A 16 20.75 6.12 2.91
N VAL A 17 21.35 6.94 2.05
CA VAL A 17 20.81 8.27 1.70
C VAL A 17 19.45 8.18 1.02
N SER A 18 19.25 7.19 0.13
CA SER A 18 17.97 6.96 -0.52
C SER A 18 16.88 6.60 0.48
N LYS A 19 17.20 5.79 1.49
CA LYS A 19 16.25 5.43 2.57
C LYS A 19 15.81 6.63 3.39
N ILE A 20 16.71 7.57 3.64
CA ILE A 20 16.38 8.83 4.33
C ILE A 20 15.43 9.67 3.46
N LEU A 21 15.76 9.84 2.19
CA LEU A 21 14.95 10.61 1.25
C LEU A 21 13.56 10.00 1.09
N GLU A 22 13.46 8.68 0.94
CA GLU A 22 12.20 7.96 0.90
C GLU A 22 11.34 8.21 2.14
N LYS A 23 11.95 8.20 3.33
CA LYS A 23 11.25 8.48 4.58
C LYS A 23 10.70 9.90 4.65
N VAL A 24 11.44 10.87 4.15
CA VAL A 24 11.00 12.28 4.08
C VAL A 24 9.80 12.39 3.13
N VAL A 25 9.92 11.83 1.93
CA VAL A 25 8.84 11.83 0.92
C VAL A 25 7.61 11.10 1.45
N LEU A 26 7.79 9.94 2.06
CA LEU A 26 6.70 9.17 2.67
C LEU A 26 5.94 9.99 3.72
N THR A 27 6.67 10.70 4.58
CA THR A 27 6.05 11.53 5.62
C THR A 27 5.20 12.66 5.02
N GLN A 28 5.72 13.33 3.99
CA GLN A 28 4.99 14.39 3.29
C GLN A 28 3.79 13.84 2.52
N LEU A 29 3.95 12.71 1.84
CA LEU A 29 2.87 12.04 1.12
C LEU A 29 1.76 11.60 2.07
N GLN A 30 2.09 10.95 3.18
CA GLN A 30 1.10 10.53 4.18
C GLN A 30 0.33 11.71 4.77
N LYS A 31 1.01 12.82 5.02
CA LYS A 31 0.37 14.06 5.47
C LYS A 31 -0.63 14.57 4.42
N HIS A 32 -0.21 14.68 3.17
CA HIS A 32 -1.07 15.12 2.06
C HIS A 32 -2.31 14.22 1.90
N LEU A 33 -2.12 12.90 1.90
CA LEU A 33 -3.21 11.93 1.77
C LEU A 33 -4.21 12.01 2.94
N SER A 34 -3.69 12.20 4.15
CA SER A 34 -4.52 12.29 5.36
C SER A 34 -5.30 13.60 5.44
N GLU A 35 -4.67 14.73 5.11
CA GLU A 35 -5.31 16.05 5.16
C GLU A 35 -6.40 16.25 4.09
N ASN A 36 -6.34 15.49 3.01
CA ASN A 36 -7.30 15.56 1.90
C ASN A 36 -8.25 14.36 1.83
N ASP A 37 -8.30 13.52 2.86
CA ASP A 37 -9.16 12.32 2.92
C ASP A 37 -9.01 11.38 1.70
N LEU A 38 -7.78 11.28 1.18
CA LEU A 38 -7.46 10.47 0.00
C LEU A 38 -7.12 9.01 0.33
N LEU A 39 -7.06 8.66 1.62
CA LEU A 39 -6.82 7.29 2.06
C LEU A 39 -8.10 6.48 2.06
N GLU A 40 -8.04 5.27 1.48
CA GLU A 40 -9.18 4.33 1.54
C GLU A 40 -9.51 3.98 3.00
N ILE A 41 -10.77 4.18 3.40
CA ILE A 41 -11.21 4.02 4.81
C ILE A 41 -10.94 2.62 5.35
N ARG A 42 -11.07 1.61 4.50
CA ARG A 42 -10.92 0.20 4.89
C ARG A 42 -9.51 -0.34 4.74
N GLN A 43 -8.57 0.46 4.24
CA GLN A 43 -7.18 0.06 4.13
C GLN A 43 -6.52 0.04 5.51
N SER A 44 -5.95 -1.09 5.90
CA SER A 44 -5.17 -1.22 7.14
C SER A 44 -3.66 -1.17 6.89
N ALA A 45 -3.19 -1.65 5.75
CA ALA A 45 -1.77 -1.68 5.42
C ALA A 45 -1.19 -0.25 5.27
N TYR A 46 0.04 -0.07 5.78
CA TYR A 46 0.78 1.20 5.71
C TYR A 46 0.09 2.39 6.38
N ARG A 47 -0.80 2.15 7.33
CA ARG A 47 -1.48 3.20 8.10
C ARG A 47 -1.03 3.21 9.56
N LYS A 48 -0.86 4.42 10.11
CA LYS A 48 -0.57 4.61 11.53
C LYS A 48 -1.72 4.05 12.38
N ASN A 49 -1.38 3.38 13.47
CA ASN A 49 -2.33 2.75 14.42
C ASN A 49 -3.17 1.60 13.82
N HIS A 50 -2.72 1.02 12.70
CA HIS A 50 -3.31 -0.17 12.10
C HIS A 50 -2.30 -1.31 12.14
N SER A 51 -2.79 -2.51 12.37
CA SER A 51 -2.01 -3.75 12.37
C SER A 51 -2.79 -4.89 11.72
N THR A 52 -2.13 -6.01 11.47
CA THR A 52 -2.81 -7.23 11.02
C THR A 52 -3.89 -7.66 12.02
N GLU A 53 -3.62 -7.54 13.31
CA GLU A 53 -4.58 -7.89 14.37
C GLU A 53 -5.82 -6.99 14.33
N THR A 54 -5.66 -5.68 14.19
CA THR A 54 -6.80 -4.75 14.10
C THR A 54 -7.62 -4.99 12.82
N ALA A 55 -6.97 -5.33 11.71
CA ALA A 55 -7.65 -5.68 10.47
C ALA A 55 -8.47 -6.97 10.62
N LEU A 56 -7.88 -8.03 11.22
CA LEU A 56 -8.57 -9.29 11.49
C LEU A 56 -9.74 -9.10 12.46
N LEU A 57 -9.56 -8.33 13.52
CA LEU A 57 -10.65 -8.01 14.47
C LEU A 57 -11.81 -7.31 13.78
N SER A 58 -11.54 -6.40 12.85
CA SER A 58 -12.59 -5.73 12.07
C SER A 58 -13.38 -6.72 11.21
N VAL A 59 -12.69 -7.63 10.52
CA VAL A 59 -13.34 -8.66 9.68
C VAL A 59 -14.15 -9.62 10.55
N VAL A 60 -13.55 -10.19 11.60
CA VAL A 60 -14.22 -11.12 12.51
C VAL A 60 -15.43 -10.45 13.19
N GLY A 61 -15.28 -9.23 13.66
CA GLY A 61 -16.39 -8.47 14.25
C GLY A 61 -17.55 -8.25 13.26
N GLY A 62 -17.26 -8.05 11.98
CA GLY A 62 -18.29 -7.99 10.93
C GLY A 62 -19.02 -9.33 10.74
N LEU A 63 -18.26 -10.41 10.67
CA LEU A 63 -18.82 -11.76 10.53
C LEU A 63 -19.70 -12.16 11.73
N LEU A 64 -19.26 -11.84 12.95
CA LEU A 64 -20.03 -12.13 14.17
C LEU A 64 -21.34 -11.32 14.20
N ARG A 65 -21.31 -10.04 13.88
CA ARG A 65 -22.55 -9.24 13.79
C ARG A 65 -23.54 -9.80 12.77
N ASN A 66 -23.04 -10.20 11.59
CA ASN A 66 -23.91 -10.83 10.59
C ASN A 66 -24.51 -12.16 11.09
N ALA A 67 -23.72 -12.95 11.83
CA ALA A 67 -24.23 -14.19 12.43
C ALA A 67 -25.32 -13.93 13.49
N ASP A 68 -25.14 -12.91 14.34
CA ASP A 68 -26.14 -12.47 15.32
C ASP A 68 -27.43 -12.03 14.64
N ASP A 69 -27.34 -11.37 13.50
CA ASP A 69 -28.46 -10.94 12.66
C ASP A 69 -29.02 -12.07 11.79
N ARG A 70 -28.52 -13.30 11.94
CA ARG A 70 -28.87 -14.49 11.13
C ARG A 70 -28.62 -14.32 9.65
N LEU A 71 -27.65 -13.52 9.26
CA LEU A 71 -27.23 -13.32 7.88
C LEU A 71 -26.14 -14.33 7.50
N VAL A 72 -26.14 -14.74 6.25
CA VAL A 72 -25.06 -15.54 5.67
C VAL A 72 -23.95 -14.61 5.21
N SER A 73 -22.71 -14.93 5.57
CA SER A 73 -21.53 -14.17 5.15
C SER A 73 -20.67 -15.00 4.21
N VAL A 74 -20.10 -14.34 3.20
CA VAL A 74 -19.08 -14.91 2.32
C VAL A 74 -17.83 -14.05 2.42
N LEU A 75 -16.70 -14.68 2.75
CA LEU A 75 -15.40 -14.03 2.80
C LEU A 75 -14.56 -14.49 1.61
N ALA A 76 -14.21 -13.57 0.71
CA ALA A 76 -13.28 -13.84 -0.38
C ALA A 76 -11.93 -13.19 -0.04
N LEU A 77 -10.87 -13.98 -0.09
CA LEU A 77 -9.47 -13.51 0.13
C LEU A 77 -8.76 -13.52 -1.22
N LEU A 78 -8.29 -12.36 -1.62
CA LEU A 78 -7.56 -12.17 -2.87
C LEU A 78 -6.13 -11.74 -2.55
N ASP A 79 -5.16 -12.36 -3.23
CA ASP A 79 -3.75 -12.00 -3.12
C ASP A 79 -3.16 -11.74 -4.51
N LEU A 80 -2.27 -10.74 -4.60
CA LEU A 80 -1.58 -10.38 -5.82
C LEU A 80 -0.13 -10.87 -5.73
N SER A 81 0.22 -11.85 -6.55
CA SER A 81 1.61 -12.29 -6.68
C SER A 81 2.46 -11.19 -7.30
N ALA A 82 3.67 -10.96 -6.75
CA ALA A 82 4.63 -9.98 -7.26
C ALA A 82 4.01 -8.58 -7.49
N ALA A 83 3.21 -8.09 -6.55
CA ALA A 83 2.44 -6.85 -6.71
C ALA A 83 3.31 -5.63 -7.07
N PHE A 84 4.53 -5.54 -6.56
CA PHE A 84 5.45 -4.44 -6.88
C PHE A 84 6.09 -4.59 -8.27
N ASP A 85 6.37 -5.81 -8.71
CA ASP A 85 6.99 -6.08 -10.01
C ASP A 85 6.01 -5.95 -11.17
N THR A 86 4.71 -6.09 -10.89
CA THR A 86 3.64 -6.00 -11.89
C THR A 86 2.97 -4.63 -11.94
N LEU A 87 3.46 -3.67 -11.16
CA LEU A 87 2.92 -2.32 -11.12
C LEU A 87 3.19 -1.57 -12.43
N ASP A 88 2.14 -1.11 -13.07
CA ASP A 88 2.23 -0.25 -14.26
C ASP A 88 2.57 1.18 -13.84
N HIS A 89 3.82 1.59 -14.07
CA HIS A 89 4.32 2.92 -13.67
C HIS A 89 3.57 4.08 -14.36
N PRO A 90 3.31 4.06 -15.66
CA PRO A 90 2.48 5.06 -16.32
C PRO A 90 1.11 5.26 -15.69
N ILE A 91 0.41 4.16 -15.39
CA ILE A 91 -0.90 4.22 -14.73
C ILE A 91 -0.78 4.78 -13.31
N LEU A 92 0.24 4.35 -12.55
CA LEU A 92 0.49 4.88 -11.22
C LEU A 92 0.70 6.40 -11.24
N LEU A 93 1.57 6.90 -12.13
CA LEU A 93 1.86 8.32 -12.25
C LEU A 93 0.63 9.13 -12.66
N GLN A 94 -0.16 8.62 -13.60
CA GLN A 94 -1.43 9.23 -13.96
C GLN A 94 -2.40 9.31 -12.77
N ARG A 95 -2.48 8.25 -11.95
CA ARG A 95 -3.31 8.24 -10.75
C ARG A 95 -2.83 9.20 -9.68
N LEU A 96 -1.51 9.30 -9.48
CA LEU A 96 -0.93 10.28 -8.56
C LEU A 96 -1.33 11.71 -8.94
N GLU A 97 -1.34 12.03 -10.22
CA GLU A 97 -1.75 13.34 -10.70
C GLU A 97 -3.27 13.55 -10.62
N THR A 98 -4.06 12.68 -11.22
CA THR A 98 -5.49 12.91 -11.42
C THR A 98 -6.33 12.63 -10.17
N THR A 99 -5.97 11.61 -9.40
CA THR A 99 -6.75 11.19 -8.23
C THR A 99 -6.21 11.77 -6.94
N PHE A 100 -4.89 11.83 -6.80
CA PHE A 100 -4.23 12.25 -5.56
C PHE A 100 -3.73 13.69 -5.59
N GLY A 101 -3.87 14.40 -6.72
CA GLY A 101 -3.52 15.82 -6.84
C GLY A 101 -2.02 16.10 -6.71
N ILE A 102 -1.17 15.12 -7.03
CA ILE A 102 0.28 15.25 -6.97
C ILE A 102 0.77 15.69 -8.36
N SER A 103 1.34 16.89 -8.44
CA SER A 103 1.79 17.48 -9.71
C SER A 103 3.14 18.19 -9.58
N GLY A 104 3.63 18.72 -10.69
CA GLY A 104 4.83 19.54 -10.73
C GLY A 104 6.09 18.80 -10.27
N THR A 105 6.91 19.46 -9.45
CA THR A 105 8.20 18.93 -8.99
C THR A 105 8.07 17.62 -8.22
N VAL A 106 7.00 17.45 -7.45
CA VAL A 106 6.75 16.22 -6.68
C VAL A 106 6.47 15.05 -7.62
N LEU A 107 5.64 15.24 -8.64
CA LEU A 107 5.38 14.20 -9.63
C LEU A 107 6.64 13.84 -10.42
N HIS A 108 7.46 14.83 -10.80
CA HIS A 108 8.76 14.59 -11.45
C HIS A 108 9.71 13.78 -10.58
N TRP A 109 9.69 14.00 -9.26
CA TRP A 109 10.46 13.17 -8.34
C TRP A 109 10.02 11.71 -8.40
N PHE A 110 8.70 11.43 -8.39
CA PHE A 110 8.19 10.05 -8.52
C PHE A 110 8.57 9.41 -9.85
N VAL A 111 8.54 10.16 -10.95
CA VAL A 111 9.01 9.67 -12.26
C VAL A 111 10.46 9.20 -12.16
N SER A 112 11.35 10.07 -11.69
CA SER A 112 12.78 9.74 -11.54
C SER A 112 13.03 8.58 -10.58
N TYR A 113 12.26 8.50 -9.50
CA TYR A 113 12.37 7.42 -8.52
C TYR A 113 11.99 6.06 -9.13
N LEU A 114 10.90 6.02 -9.88
CA LEU A 114 10.41 4.78 -10.51
C LEU A 114 11.29 4.35 -11.70
N GLU A 115 11.91 5.29 -12.44
CA GLU A 115 12.86 4.98 -13.51
C GLU A 115 14.17 4.38 -12.96
N GLY A 116 14.54 4.68 -11.71
CA GLY A 116 15.72 4.15 -11.04
C GLY A 116 15.51 2.80 -10.35
N CYS A 117 14.29 2.30 -10.36
CA CYS A 117 13.95 1.01 -9.73
C CYS A 117 14.02 -0.17 -10.74
#